data_42fe291439facbf31e6ac93f5c233e18
#
_entry.id   42fe291439facbf31e6ac93f5c233e18
#
_cell.length_a   1.000
_cell.length_b   1.000
_cell.length_c   1.000
_cell.angle_alpha   90.00
_cell.angle_beta   90.00
_cell.angle_gamma   90.00
#
_symmetry.space_group_name_H-M   'P 1'
#
loop_
_entity.id
_entity.type
_entity.pdbx_description
1 polymer ?
#
loop_
_entity_poly.entity_id
_entity_poly.type
_entity_poly.pdbx_seq_one_letter_code
_entity_poly.pdbx_strand_id
1 'polypeptide(L)'
;MASITIPYAVADFIEMRERGFYYVDKTQYIAKLEDYKAPVFLRPRRFGKSLLVSTLACYYDRTKAHRFEELFGDTWIGNHPTKEHNRYMIIRYDFSAMVMSDHIQGLAQNFNDLNCGPVEVMVAHNRDLFGDFEFSNRGDASKMLEEVLTYARSHELPKVYILIDEYDNFTNQLLTAYNLSLIHI
;
A
#
# COMPACT_ATOMS: atom_id res chain seq x y z
N MET A 1 23.26 -28.40 -0.21
CA MET A 1 22.64 -27.40 -1.14
C MET A 1 21.34 -26.94 -0.49
N ALA A 2 21.18 -25.64 -0.23
CA ALA A 2 19.89 -25.14 0.27
C ALA A 2 18.82 -25.39 -0.82
N SER A 3 17.70 -26.02 -0.46
CA SER A 3 16.58 -26.21 -1.40
C SER A 3 15.95 -24.87 -1.70
N ILE A 4 15.90 -24.49 -2.98
CA ILE A 4 15.20 -23.29 -3.42
C ILE A 4 13.71 -23.57 -3.32
N THR A 5 13.01 -22.86 -2.43
CA THR A 5 11.56 -22.96 -2.30
C THR A 5 10.89 -21.88 -3.14
N ILE A 6 10.15 -22.30 -4.16
CA ILE A 6 9.39 -21.38 -5.03
C ILE A 6 8.09 -20.99 -4.30
N PRO A 7 7.80 -19.71 -4.10
CA PRO A 7 6.58 -19.27 -3.44
C PRO A 7 5.35 -19.54 -4.33
N TYR A 8 4.25 -19.97 -3.73
CA TYR A 8 2.95 -20.05 -4.39
C TYR A 8 1.99 -19.05 -3.73
N ALA A 9 1.45 -18.14 -4.50
CA ALA A 9 0.47 -17.14 -4.05
C ALA A 9 0.94 -16.24 -2.87
N VAL A 10 2.25 -16.04 -2.69
CA VAL A 10 2.79 -15.13 -1.67
C VAL A 10 2.85 -13.72 -2.26
N ALA A 11 2.10 -12.79 -1.65
CA ALA A 11 2.03 -11.39 -2.05
C ALA A 11 2.61 -10.44 -0.98
N ASP A 12 3.04 -10.98 0.16
CA ASP A 12 3.69 -10.21 1.22
C ASP A 12 5.22 -10.34 1.13
N PHE A 13 5.89 -9.18 1.09
CA PHE A 13 7.35 -9.13 0.94
C PHE A 13 8.07 -9.58 2.21
N ILE A 14 7.53 -9.28 3.39
CA ILE A 14 8.11 -9.72 4.66
C ILE A 14 8.07 -11.24 4.73
N GLU A 15 6.91 -11.85 4.46
CA GLU A 15 6.78 -13.31 4.43
C GLU A 15 7.75 -13.93 3.40
N MET A 16 7.89 -13.30 2.22
CA MET A 16 8.81 -13.74 1.18
C MET A 16 10.25 -13.82 1.70
N ARG A 17 10.68 -12.82 2.47
CA ARG A 17 12.04 -12.73 3.02
C ARG A 17 12.25 -13.65 4.22
N GLU A 18 11.34 -13.62 5.19
CA GLU A 18 11.44 -14.42 6.44
C GLU A 18 11.45 -15.91 6.18
N ARG A 19 10.71 -16.37 5.18
CA ARG A 19 10.67 -17.81 4.79
C ARG A 19 11.77 -18.20 3.81
N GLY A 20 12.62 -17.28 3.39
CA GLY A 20 13.70 -17.56 2.43
C GLY A 20 13.19 -18.08 1.09
N PHE A 21 12.03 -17.64 0.64
CA PHE A 21 11.50 -17.98 -0.67
C PHE A 21 12.34 -17.38 -1.78
N TYR A 22 12.34 -18.05 -2.93
CA TYR A 22 13.01 -17.52 -4.11
C TYR A 22 12.36 -16.21 -4.57
N TYR A 23 13.11 -15.14 -4.49
CA TYR A 23 12.69 -13.80 -4.89
C TYR A 23 13.42 -13.38 -6.16
N VAL A 24 12.66 -13.06 -7.21
CA VAL A 24 13.24 -12.47 -8.44
C VAL A 24 13.40 -10.97 -8.21
N ASP A 25 14.63 -10.56 -7.95
CA ASP A 25 14.92 -9.17 -7.66
C ASP A 25 14.66 -8.24 -8.86
N LYS A 26 13.74 -7.32 -8.67
CA LYS A 26 13.40 -6.23 -9.60
C LYS A 26 13.48 -4.87 -8.90
N THR A 27 14.10 -4.82 -7.72
CA THR A 27 14.13 -3.61 -6.88
C THR A 27 14.89 -2.45 -7.52
N GLN A 28 15.73 -2.70 -8.52
CA GLN A 28 16.37 -1.65 -9.34
C GLN A 28 15.39 -0.66 -9.98
N TYR A 29 14.14 -1.09 -10.17
CA TYR A 29 13.11 -0.21 -10.72
C TYR A 29 12.51 0.75 -9.68
N ILE A 30 12.74 0.54 -8.38
CA ILE A 30 12.25 1.44 -7.32
C ILE A 30 12.84 2.84 -7.50
N ALA A 31 14.14 2.93 -7.74
CA ALA A 31 14.78 4.22 -7.98
C ALA A 31 14.18 4.98 -9.19
N LYS A 32 13.74 4.24 -10.24
CA LYS A 32 13.09 4.85 -11.41
C LYS A 32 11.66 5.31 -11.13
N LEU A 33 10.98 4.67 -10.16
CA LEU A 33 9.62 5.09 -9.76
C LEU A 33 9.61 6.44 -9.07
N GLU A 34 10.71 6.81 -8.42
CA GLU A 34 10.84 8.10 -7.74
C GLU A 34 10.83 9.30 -8.68
N ASP A 35 11.09 9.09 -9.98
CA ASP A 35 10.96 10.12 -11.01
C ASP A 35 9.50 10.51 -11.29
N TYR A 36 8.54 9.71 -10.82
CA TYR A 36 7.10 9.89 -11.08
C TYR A 36 6.34 10.22 -9.79
N LYS A 37 5.48 11.24 -9.84
CA LYS A 37 4.68 11.65 -8.66
C LYS A 37 3.60 10.63 -8.29
N ALA A 38 2.98 10.01 -9.29
CA ALA A 38 1.89 9.05 -9.11
C ALA A 38 1.97 7.96 -10.19
N PRO A 39 2.90 7.01 -10.07
CA PRO A 39 3.03 5.95 -11.07
C PRO A 39 1.85 4.98 -11.00
N VAL A 40 1.32 4.60 -12.17
CA VAL A 40 0.27 3.60 -12.31
C VAL A 40 0.84 2.35 -12.96
N PHE A 41 0.70 1.21 -12.30
CA PHE A 41 1.19 -0.08 -12.78
C PHE A 41 0.07 -0.88 -13.45
N LEU A 42 0.11 -0.92 -14.77
CA LEU A 42 -0.80 -1.74 -15.57
C LEU A 42 -0.11 -3.07 -15.92
N ARG A 43 -0.47 -4.14 -15.23
CA ARG A 43 0.03 -5.49 -15.50
C ARG A 43 -1.11 -6.51 -15.38
N PRO A 44 -1.08 -7.59 -16.16
CA PRO A 44 -2.03 -8.69 -16.00
C PRO A 44 -2.03 -9.25 -14.56
N ARG A 45 -3.11 -9.95 -14.20
CA ARG A 45 -3.18 -10.68 -12.94
C ARG A 45 -2.01 -11.67 -12.83
N ARG A 46 -1.54 -11.96 -11.62
CA ARG A 46 -0.43 -12.88 -11.27
C ARG A 46 0.96 -12.43 -11.76
N PHE A 47 1.13 -11.17 -12.15
CA PHE A 47 2.45 -10.60 -12.48
C PHE A 47 3.15 -9.89 -11.31
N GLY A 48 2.75 -10.19 -10.08
CA GLY A 48 3.44 -9.72 -8.87
C GLY A 48 3.14 -8.26 -8.51
N LYS A 49 2.00 -7.68 -8.92
CA LYS A 49 1.60 -6.31 -8.54
C LYS A 49 1.55 -6.15 -7.03
N SER A 50 0.78 -7.00 -6.33
CA SER A 50 0.62 -6.94 -4.88
C SER A 50 1.94 -7.17 -4.13
N LEU A 51 2.81 -8.05 -4.64
CA LEU A 51 4.16 -8.21 -4.09
C LEU A 51 5.00 -6.94 -4.27
N LEU A 52 4.91 -6.27 -5.43
CA LEU A 52 5.58 -4.98 -5.66
C LEU A 52 5.06 -3.92 -4.69
N VAL A 53 3.74 -3.81 -4.51
CA VAL A 53 3.11 -2.89 -3.53
C VAL A 53 3.62 -3.18 -2.12
N SER A 54 3.70 -4.47 -1.72
CA SER A 54 4.26 -4.87 -0.42
C SER A 54 5.75 -4.54 -0.30
N THR A 55 6.54 -4.74 -1.37
CA THR A 55 7.96 -4.36 -1.40
C THR A 55 8.15 -2.85 -1.23
N LEU A 56 7.38 -2.03 -1.95
CA LEU A 56 7.42 -0.57 -1.83
C LEU A 56 7.01 -0.10 -0.43
N ALA A 57 5.96 -0.73 0.14
CA ALA A 57 5.55 -0.46 1.52
C ALA A 57 6.71 -0.67 2.49
N CYS A 58 7.41 -1.82 2.41
CA CYS A 58 8.55 -2.10 3.26
C CYS A 58 9.74 -1.15 3.02
N TYR A 59 9.99 -0.78 1.76
CA TYR A 59 11.13 0.07 1.39
C TYR A 59 10.97 1.51 1.91
N TYR A 60 9.77 2.08 1.79
CA TYR A 60 9.54 3.46 2.15
C TYR A 60 9.13 3.66 3.62
N ASP A 61 8.65 2.61 4.30
CA ASP A 61 8.13 2.68 5.68
C ASP A 61 9.25 3.01 6.68
N ARG A 62 9.13 4.16 7.35
CA ARG A 62 10.06 4.57 8.40
C ARG A 62 10.13 3.59 9.57
N THR A 63 9.03 2.90 9.85
CA THR A 63 8.97 1.94 10.96
C THR A 63 9.75 0.66 10.67
N LYS A 64 10.13 0.41 9.41
CA LYS A 64 10.92 -0.75 8.96
C LYS A 64 12.42 -0.47 8.86
N ALA A 65 12.88 0.73 9.20
CA ALA A 65 14.29 1.10 9.09
C ALA A 65 15.24 0.12 9.84
N HIS A 66 14.81 -0.39 10.98
CA HIS A 66 15.59 -1.36 11.78
C HIS A 66 15.72 -2.75 11.14
N ARG A 67 14.88 -3.06 10.15
CA ARG A 67 14.89 -4.32 9.38
C ARG A 67 15.41 -4.16 7.95
N PHE A 68 15.91 -2.98 7.60
CA PHE A 68 16.29 -2.69 6.21
C PHE A 68 17.29 -3.71 5.66
N GLU A 69 18.34 -4.00 6.41
CA GLU A 69 19.38 -4.96 6.00
C GLU A 69 18.81 -6.37 5.88
N GLU A 70 17.95 -6.80 6.80
CA GLU A 70 17.28 -8.10 6.76
C GLU A 70 16.41 -8.26 5.50
N LEU A 71 15.67 -7.22 5.15
CA LEU A 71 14.68 -7.26 4.07
C LEU A 71 15.33 -7.04 2.69
N PHE A 72 16.34 -6.17 2.60
CA PHE A 72 16.86 -5.67 1.34
C PHE A 72 18.36 -5.92 1.13
N GLY A 73 19.14 -6.36 2.12
CA GLY A 73 20.60 -6.41 2.08
C GLY A 73 21.18 -7.19 0.90
N ASP A 74 20.51 -8.22 0.39
CA ASP A 74 20.92 -9.01 -0.77
C ASP A 74 20.26 -8.55 -2.09
N THR A 75 19.47 -7.47 -2.08
CA THR A 75 18.80 -6.93 -3.27
C THR A 75 19.60 -5.80 -3.90
N TRP A 76 19.27 -5.48 -5.16
CA TRP A 76 19.92 -4.36 -5.84
C TRP A 76 19.69 -3.04 -5.10
N ILE A 77 18.45 -2.74 -4.66
CA ILE A 77 18.12 -1.49 -3.97
C ILE A 77 18.72 -1.43 -2.56
N GLY A 78 18.92 -2.57 -1.91
CA GLY A 78 19.61 -2.65 -0.63
C GLY A 78 21.08 -2.21 -0.73
N ASN A 79 21.73 -2.58 -1.85
CA ASN A 79 23.12 -2.16 -2.15
C ASN A 79 23.20 -0.75 -2.77
N HIS A 80 22.08 -0.19 -3.26
CA HIS A 80 22.00 1.12 -3.89
C HIS A 80 20.79 1.91 -3.36
N PRO A 81 20.68 2.14 -2.05
CA PRO A 81 19.51 2.77 -1.46
C PRO A 81 19.38 4.23 -1.92
N THR A 82 18.16 4.64 -2.21
CA THR A 82 17.85 6.03 -2.52
C THR A 82 17.78 6.87 -1.24
N LYS A 83 17.69 8.19 -1.39
CA LYS A 83 17.50 9.09 -0.25
C LYS A 83 16.11 8.96 0.39
N GLU A 84 15.18 8.31 -0.31
CA GLU A 84 13.77 8.20 0.10
C GLU A 84 13.46 6.95 0.92
N HIS A 85 14.39 5.99 1.04
CA HIS A 85 14.15 4.76 1.81
C HIS A 85 13.86 5.06 3.28
N ASN A 86 12.89 4.35 3.85
CA ASN A 86 12.48 4.41 5.25
C ASN A 86 12.17 5.83 5.77
N ARG A 87 11.53 6.67 4.96
CA ARG A 87 11.25 8.08 5.30
C ARG A 87 9.77 8.41 5.43
N TYR A 88 8.87 7.51 5.07
CA TYR A 88 7.46 7.80 4.95
C TYR A 88 6.62 7.07 5.99
N MET A 89 5.46 7.63 6.30
CA MET A 89 4.35 6.92 6.92
C MET A 89 3.52 6.27 5.81
N ILE A 90 3.23 4.97 5.90
CA ILE A 90 2.62 4.22 4.81
C ILE A 90 1.12 4.01 5.05
N ILE A 91 0.30 4.39 4.08
CA ILE A 91 -1.09 3.95 3.97
C ILE A 91 -1.19 3.00 2.77
N ARG A 92 -1.67 1.78 3.00
CA ARG A 92 -1.90 0.81 1.93
C ARG A 92 -3.39 0.51 1.82
N TYR A 93 -3.99 0.90 0.72
CA TYR A 93 -5.36 0.54 0.35
C TYR A 93 -5.37 -0.70 -0.53
N ASP A 94 -6.26 -1.64 -0.23
CA ASP A 94 -6.49 -2.86 -1.01
C ASP A 94 -7.99 -2.96 -1.33
N PHE A 95 -8.33 -2.75 -2.59
CA PHE A 95 -9.71 -2.80 -3.05
C PHE A 95 -10.16 -4.20 -3.50
N SER A 96 -9.36 -5.24 -3.26
CA SER A 96 -9.73 -6.62 -3.61
C SER A 96 -10.97 -7.11 -2.87
N ALA A 97 -11.16 -6.67 -1.62
CA ALA A 97 -12.27 -7.06 -0.75
C ALA A 97 -13.54 -6.20 -0.93
N MET A 98 -13.54 -5.25 -1.87
CA MET A 98 -14.69 -4.39 -2.08
C MET A 98 -15.86 -5.20 -2.64
N VAL A 99 -16.99 -5.18 -1.93
CA VAL A 99 -18.22 -5.86 -2.30
C VAL A 99 -19.25 -4.84 -2.75
N MET A 100 -19.91 -5.12 -3.87
CA MET A 100 -20.99 -4.25 -4.35
C MET A 100 -22.24 -4.40 -3.48
N SER A 101 -22.85 -3.28 -3.19
CA SER A 101 -24.19 -3.20 -2.60
C SER A 101 -25.19 -2.81 -3.67
N ASP A 102 -26.41 -3.32 -3.55
CA ASP A 102 -27.52 -2.96 -4.45
C ASP A 102 -27.95 -1.49 -4.33
N HIS A 103 -27.42 -0.78 -3.32
CA HIS A 103 -27.73 0.61 -3.04
C HIS A 103 -26.46 1.46 -2.89
N ILE A 104 -26.51 2.69 -3.41
CA ILE A 104 -25.39 3.67 -3.32
C ILE A 104 -24.93 3.90 -1.86
N GLN A 105 -25.86 3.93 -0.91
CA GLN A 105 -25.53 4.08 0.51
C GLN A 105 -24.70 2.91 1.05
N GLY A 106 -25.04 1.68 0.68
CA GLY A 106 -24.25 0.51 1.06
C GLY A 106 -22.87 0.48 0.42
N LEU A 107 -22.73 1.03 -0.79
CA LEU A 107 -21.44 1.18 -1.45
C LEU A 107 -20.55 2.19 -0.71
N ALA A 108 -21.11 3.35 -0.33
CA ALA A 108 -20.37 4.36 0.44
C ALA A 108 -19.94 3.84 1.82
N GLN A 109 -20.82 3.07 2.50
CA GLN A 109 -20.47 2.45 3.78
C GLN A 109 -19.33 1.43 3.60
N ASN A 110 -19.42 0.55 2.61
CA ASN A 110 -18.39 -0.45 2.32
C ASN A 110 -17.03 0.23 1.96
N PHE A 111 -17.08 1.33 1.20
CA PHE A 111 -15.89 2.12 0.92
C PHE A 111 -15.26 2.67 2.21
N ASN A 112 -16.05 3.25 3.10
CA ASN A 112 -15.57 3.76 4.37
C ASN A 112 -15.00 2.64 5.24
N ASP A 113 -15.71 1.51 5.38
CA ASP A 113 -15.28 0.37 6.20
C ASP A 113 -13.91 -0.17 5.74
N LEU A 114 -13.67 -0.22 4.42
CA LEU A 114 -12.40 -0.67 3.86
C LEU A 114 -11.27 0.35 4.00
N ASN A 115 -11.58 1.64 4.00
CA ASN A 115 -10.56 2.68 3.94
C ASN A 115 -10.25 3.36 5.27
N CYS A 116 -11.10 3.26 6.29
CA CYS A 116 -10.80 3.74 7.65
C CYS A 116 -9.67 2.94 8.29
N GLY A 117 -9.71 1.60 8.19
CA GLY A 117 -8.72 0.71 8.81
C GLY A 117 -7.26 1.02 8.43
N PRO A 118 -6.92 1.15 7.15
CA PRO A 118 -5.56 1.53 6.72
C PRO A 118 -5.05 2.84 7.32
N VAL A 119 -5.92 3.84 7.49
CA VAL A 119 -5.55 5.12 8.10
C VAL A 119 -5.29 4.94 9.61
N GLU A 120 -6.14 4.19 10.30
CA GLU A 120 -5.95 3.87 11.72
C GLU A 120 -4.66 3.07 11.96
N VAL A 121 -4.39 2.07 11.13
CA VAL A 121 -3.16 1.25 11.18
C VAL A 121 -1.93 2.12 11.01
N MET A 122 -1.93 3.05 10.04
CA MET A 122 -0.82 3.97 9.83
C MET A 122 -0.56 4.83 11.07
N VAL A 123 -1.59 5.41 11.68
CA VAL A 123 -1.46 6.19 12.92
C VAL A 123 -0.95 5.32 14.08
N ALA A 124 -1.47 4.09 14.23
CA ALA A 124 -1.05 3.16 15.26
C ALA A 124 0.43 2.77 15.12
N HIS A 125 0.89 2.50 13.90
CA HIS A 125 2.29 2.16 13.63
C HIS A 125 3.25 3.34 13.83
N ASN A 126 2.75 4.56 13.77
CA ASN A 126 3.52 5.79 13.97
C ASN A 126 3.13 6.53 15.27
N ARG A 127 2.69 5.79 16.29
CA ARG A 127 2.20 6.37 17.54
C ARG A 127 3.23 7.26 18.23
N ASP A 128 4.50 6.97 18.03
CA ASP A 128 5.62 7.79 18.50
C ASP A 128 5.59 9.24 17.96
N LEU A 129 4.99 9.45 16.78
CA LEU A 129 4.84 10.76 16.15
C LEU A 129 3.48 11.41 16.42
N PHE A 130 2.43 10.59 16.59
CA PHE A 130 1.07 11.07 16.75
C PHE A 130 0.69 11.32 18.22
N GLY A 131 1.46 10.80 19.19
CA GLY A 131 1.19 11.02 20.62
C GLY A 131 -0.27 10.70 20.99
N ASP A 132 -0.98 11.68 21.52
CA ASP A 132 -2.39 11.55 21.94
C ASP A 132 -3.39 11.91 20.85
N PHE A 133 -2.96 11.93 19.57
CA PHE A 133 -3.87 12.19 18.45
C PHE A 133 -5.04 11.19 18.45
N GLU A 134 -6.24 11.71 18.32
CA GLU A 134 -7.47 10.94 18.15
C GLU A 134 -8.29 11.48 16.98
N PHE A 135 -8.95 10.56 16.27
CA PHE A 135 -9.86 10.94 15.19
C PHE A 135 -11.15 11.54 15.72
N SER A 136 -11.53 12.70 15.19
CA SER A 136 -12.82 13.35 15.47
C SER A 136 -13.95 12.77 14.61
N ASN A 137 -13.63 12.27 13.44
CA ASN A 137 -14.60 11.77 12.44
C ASN A 137 -14.40 10.29 12.12
N ARG A 138 -14.42 9.42 13.16
CA ARG A 138 -14.30 7.97 12.93
C ARG A 138 -15.45 7.45 12.06
N GLY A 139 -15.11 6.59 11.11
CA GLY A 139 -16.07 5.99 10.18
C GLY A 139 -16.28 6.78 8.87
N ASP A 140 -15.63 7.93 8.71
CA ASP A 140 -15.56 8.66 7.45
C ASP A 140 -14.10 8.68 6.96
N ALA A 141 -13.78 7.79 6.05
CA ALA A 141 -12.40 7.59 5.58
C ALA A 141 -11.76 8.85 5.00
N SER A 142 -12.56 9.68 4.30
CA SER A 142 -12.06 10.92 3.70
C SER A 142 -11.69 11.94 4.76
N LYS A 143 -12.54 12.11 5.77
CA LYS A 143 -12.28 13.03 6.88
C LYS A 143 -11.13 12.54 7.76
N MET A 144 -11.08 11.24 8.04
CA MET A 144 -9.96 10.66 8.79
C MET A 144 -8.63 10.89 8.09
N LEU A 145 -8.56 10.71 6.78
CA LEU A 145 -7.36 11.00 5.99
C LEU A 145 -7.01 12.49 6.04
N GLU A 146 -8.00 13.38 5.89
CA GLU A 146 -7.82 14.83 5.99
C GLU A 146 -7.27 15.25 7.37
N GLU A 147 -7.82 14.72 8.46
CA GLU A 147 -7.35 14.97 9.83
C GLU A 147 -5.89 14.57 10.00
N VAL A 148 -5.51 13.38 9.54
CA VAL A 148 -4.13 12.88 9.62
C VAL A 148 -3.18 13.75 8.80
N LEU A 149 -3.53 14.09 7.56
CA LEU A 149 -2.67 14.91 6.70
C LEU A 149 -2.51 16.34 7.25
N THR A 150 -3.58 16.89 7.84
CA THR A 150 -3.56 18.20 8.49
C THR A 150 -2.69 18.17 9.73
N TYR A 151 -2.86 17.14 10.59
CA TYR A 151 -2.04 16.95 11.79
C TYR A 151 -0.55 16.77 11.42
N ALA A 152 -0.26 15.89 10.46
CA ALA A 152 1.11 15.65 10.01
C ALA A 152 1.78 16.92 9.48
N ARG A 153 1.04 17.75 8.73
CA ARG A 153 1.55 19.01 8.22
C ARG A 153 1.81 20.03 9.33
N SER A 154 0.88 20.17 10.29
CA SER A 154 1.00 21.14 11.38
C SER A 154 2.11 20.82 12.37
N HIS A 155 2.50 19.55 12.47
CA HIS A 155 3.56 19.06 13.35
C HIS A 155 4.86 18.72 12.61
N GLU A 156 4.96 19.08 11.33
CA GLU A 156 6.13 18.82 10.48
C GLU A 156 6.56 17.33 10.46
N LEU A 157 5.58 16.42 10.54
CA LEU A 157 5.84 14.98 10.53
C LEU A 157 6.31 14.49 9.14
N PRO A 158 6.89 13.28 9.06
CA PRO A 158 7.20 12.65 7.79
C PRO A 158 5.99 12.63 6.85
N LYS A 159 6.26 12.66 5.56
CA LYS A 159 5.19 12.59 4.55
C LYS A 159 4.50 11.23 4.57
N VAL A 160 3.23 11.23 4.20
CA VAL A 160 2.46 10.02 3.95
C VAL A 160 2.69 9.56 2.51
N TYR A 161 2.99 8.27 2.34
CA TYR A 161 3.07 7.60 1.04
C TYR A 161 1.88 6.66 0.91
N ILE A 162 1.04 6.89 -0.10
CA ILE A 162 -0.17 6.11 -0.33
C ILE A 162 0.09 5.08 -1.42
N LEU A 163 -0.19 3.82 -1.11
CA LEU A 163 -0.13 2.69 -2.02
C LEU A 163 -1.54 2.15 -2.22
N ILE A 164 -1.93 1.95 -3.48
CA ILE A 164 -3.26 1.45 -3.83
C ILE A 164 -3.10 0.17 -4.66
N ASP A 165 -3.65 -0.93 -4.15
CA ASP A 165 -3.71 -2.22 -4.85
C ASP A 165 -5.13 -2.51 -5.33
N GLU A 166 -5.27 -3.24 -6.45
CA GLU A 166 -6.53 -3.67 -7.06
C GLU A 166 -7.54 -2.52 -7.29
N TYR A 167 -7.04 -1.31 -7.64
CA TYR A 167 -7.85 -0.10 -7.86
C TYR A 167 -8.90 -0.27 -8.96
N ASP A 168 -8.66 -1.14 -9.92
CA ASP A 168 -9.58 -1.46 -11.03
C ASP A 168 -10.75 -2.34 -10.60
N ASN A 169 -10.65 -3.06 -9.48
CA ASN A 169 -11.72 -3.92 -8.98
C ASN A 169 -12.98 -3.11 -8.65
N PHE A 170 -12.83 -1.97 -8.00
CA PHE A 170 -13.94 -1.06 -7.70
C PHE A 170 -14.67 -0.61 -8.98
N THR A 171 -13.93 -0.13 -9.96
CA THR A 171 -14.51 0.31 -11.24
C THR A 171 -15.18 -0.83 -11.98
N ASN A 172 -14.55 -2.00 -12.03
CA ASN A 172 -15.12 -3.18 -12.70
C ASN A 172 -16.41 -3.65 -12.04
N GLN A 173 -16.48 -3.63 -10.72
CA GLN A 173 -17.69 -3.98 -9.99
C GLN A 173 -18.80 -2.96 -10.23
N LEU A 174 -18.54 -1.65 -10.18
CA LEU A 174 -19.49 -0.61 -10.53
C LEU A 174 -20.08 -0.82 -11.93
N LEU A 175 -19.22 -1.04 -12.92
CA LEU A 175 -19.66 -1.27 -14.30
C LEU A 175 -20.56 -2.50 -14.42
N THR A 176 -20.25 -3.56 -13.67
CA THR A 176 -21.05 -4.80 -13.67
C THR A 176 -22.40 -4.61 -12.99
N ALA A 177 -22.43 -3.98 -11.80
CA ALA A 177 -23.66 -3.84 -11.01
C ALA A 177 -24.67 -2.87 -11.64
N TYR A 178 -24.19 -1.84 -12.31
CA TYR A 178 -25.09 -0.85 -12.93
C TYR A 178 -25.36 -1.09 -14.42
N ASN A 179 -24.95 -2.26 -14.96
CA ASN A 179 -25.06 -2.55 -16.41
C ASN A 179 -24.51 -1.42 -17.29
N LEU A 180 -23.55 -0.68 -16.78
CA LEU A 180 -22.84 0.34 -17.54
C LEU A 180 -21.91 -0.37 -18.51
N SER A 181 -22.45 -0.82 -19.64
CA SER A 181 -21.64 -1.37 -20.71
C SER A 181 -20.73 -0.24 -21.23
N LEU A 182 -19.43 -0.41 -21.11
CA LEU A 182 -18.41 0.40 -21.82
C LEU A 182 -18.42 0.09 -23.33
N ILE A 183 -19.59 -0.19 -23.90
CA ILE A 183 -19.71 -0.28 -25.35
C ILE A 183 -20.11 1.12 -25.79
N HIS A 184 -19.14 1.84 -26.25
CA HIS A 184 -19.14 2.99 -27.16
C HIS A 184 -18.17 4.10 -26.70
N ILE A 185 -16.88 3.79 -26.76
CA ILE A 185 -15.88 4.76 -27.19
C ILE A 185 -15.05 4.12 -28.29
#